data_ec75b0c7c175062ce2e6803e79caace0
#
_entry.id   ec75b0c7c175062ce2e6803e79caace0
#
_cell.length_a   1.000
_cell.length_b   1.000
_cell.length_c   1.000
_cell.angle_alpha   90.00
_cell.angle_beta   90.00
_cell.angle_gamma   90.00
#
_symmetry.space_group_name_H-M   'P 1'
#
loop_
_entity.id
_entity.type
_entity.pdbx_description
1 polymer ?
#
loop_
_entity_poly.entity_id
_entity_poly.type
_entity_poly.pdbx_seq_one_letter_code
_entity_poly.pdbx_strand_id
1 'polypeptide(L)'
;RDKLHVEGFHAQNGVAHFAQVGQQLRQQGMALHDFLRQGAACVCQGDVAVLVDETSASAAEILAGAIQDWDRGVVVGRRSFGKGLVQQQFTLRDSSAIRLTISRFHTPSGRCIQKPYAEDYEDDIYKRYLHGEFYAEDSVFIDKADSLTFKTANGRTVYGGGGIMPDMFVPRDTSEVTPYFNKVNNSGLIHEFAFAYTDANRNTLKQFKTTEELESYLAKQDLCSKFTNFAEGKNVKKKSNQIAKSKNYIENLLKAYIARNTLGYNGFYPILHKKDNTLKKALDALHNNWQLLENNSVTDTLQNNFEDTSKVKQDNLEI
;
A
#
# COMPACT_ATOMS: atom_id res chain seq x y z
N ARG A 1 -8.83 14.20 24.82
CA ARG A 1 -8.86 14.54 23.36
C ARG A 1 -7.48 14.23 22.82
N ASP A 2 -7.23 12.96 22.59
CA ASP A 2 -5.96 12.46 22.08
C ASP A 2 -5.89 12.73 20.59
N LYS A 3 -4.81 13.39 20.19
CA LYS A 3 -4.56 13.67 18.77
C LYS A 3 -4.18 12.36 18.09
N LEU A 4 -5.05 11.85 17.19
CA LEU A 4 -4.68 10.79 16.27
C LEU A 4 -3.48 11.25 15.42
N HIS A 5 -2.34 10.61 15.58
CA HIS A 5 -1.21 10.75 14.67
C HIS A 5 -1.39 9.75 13.52
N VAL A 6 -1.78 10.25 12.34
CA VAL A 6 -1.78 9.47 11.11
C VAL A 6 -0.44 9.69 10.42
N GLU A 7 0.49 8.77 10.60
CA GLU A 7 1.71 8.73 9.80
C GLU A 7 1.49 7.83 8.58
N GLY A 8 1.30 8.47 7.42
CA GLY A 8 1.23 7.77 6.14
C GLY A 8 2.62 7.38 5.66
N PHE A 9 2.98 6.11 5.77
CA PHE A 9 4.19 5.57 5.17
C PHE A 9 3.94 5.22 3.69
N HIS A 10 4.35 6.10 2.78
CA HIS A 10 4.47 5.74 1.37
C HIS A 10 5.78 4.98 1.13
N ALA A 11 5.70 3.82 0.46
CA ALA A 11 6.79 2.87 0.25
C ALA A 11 8.07 3.47 -0.38
N GLN A 12 8.00 4.58 -1.10
CA GLN A 12 9.17 5.21 -1.72
C GLN A 12 10.07 5.98 -0.74
N ASN A 13 9.52 6.52 0.37
CA ASN A 13 10.31 7.25 1.37
C ASN A 13 10.63 6.40 2.61
N GLY A 14 9.82 5.39 2.91
CA GLY A 14 10.04 4.46 4.03
C GLY A 14 11.31 3.64 3.91
N VAL A 15 11.71 3.26 2.69
CA VAL A 15 12.92 2.45 2.45
C VAL A 15 14.20 3.17 2.89
N ALA A 16 14.31 4.48 2.70
CA ALA A 16 15.49 5.24 3.11
C ALA A 16 15.58 5.35 4.66
N HIS A 17 14.47 5.56 5.33
CA HIS A 17 14.43 5.66 6.80
C HIS A 17 14.73 4.31 7.47
N PHE A 18 14.14 3.21 6.97
CA PHE A 18 14.43 1.86 7.48
C PHE A 18 15.87 1.40 7.19
N ALA A 19 16.47 1.78 6.06
CA ALA A 19 17.87 1.48 5.78
C ALA A 19 18.79 2.17 6.80
N GLN A 20 18.49 3.41 7.19
CA GLN A 20 19.25 4.16 8.18
C GLN A 20 19.05 3.58 9.60
N VAL A 21 17.84 3.21 9.96
CA VAL A 21 17.54 2.51 11.22
C VAL A 21 18.19 1.14 11.24
N GLY A 22 18.15 0.37 10.16
CA GLY A 22 18.82 -0.92 10.04
C GLY A 22 20.36 -0.83 10.16
N GLN A 23 20.98 0.26 9.71
CA GLN A 23 22.41 0.52 9.94
C GLN A 23 22.71 0.86 11.41
N GLN A 24 21.90 1.68 12.06
CA GLN A 24 22.05 2.00 13.48
C GLN A 24 21.90 0.77 14.37
N LEU A 25 20.96 -0.13 14.04
CA LEU A 25 20.74 -1.38 14.79
C LEU A 25 21.92 -2.36 14.69
N ARG A 26 22.54 -2.48 13.50
CA ARG A 26 23.75 -3.30 13.32
C ARG A 26 24.92 -2.75 14.13
N GLN A 27 25.03 -1.45 14.27
CA GLN A 27 26.06 -0.80 15.11
C GLN A 27 25.83 -1.04 16.60
N GLN A 28 24.57 -1.27 17.02
CA GLN A 28 24.21 -1.54 18.43
C GLN A 28 24.14 -3.03 18.76
N GLY A 29 24.39 -3.94 17.79
CA GLY A 29 24.35 -5.39 18.02
C GLY A 29 22.96 -5.95 18.33
N MET A 30 21.90 -5.20 18.06
CA MET A 30 20.53 -5.60 18.34
C MET A 30 19.97 -6.48 17.21
N ALA A 31 19.39 -7.63 17.55
CA ALA A 31 18.71 -8.47 16.57
C ALA A 31 17.46 -7.76 16.03
N LEU A 32 17.17 -7.95 14.73
CA LEU A 32 15.97 -7.37 14.09
C LEU A 32 14.68 -7.77 14.83
N HIS A 33 14.63 -8.97 15.38
CA HIS A 33 13.54 -9.46 16.22
C HIS A 33 13.32 -8.61 17.49
N ASP A 34 14.41 -8.24 18.17
CA ASP A 34 14.35 -7.44 19.40
C ASP A 34 13.98 -5.99 19.10
N PHE A 35 14.41 -5.49 17.94
CA PHE A 35 13.98 -4.18 17.44
C PHE A 35 12.49 -4.15 17.11
N LEU A 36 11.98 -5.15 16.39
CA LEU A 36 10.55 -5.22 16.07
C LEU A 36 9.70 -5.39 17.33
N ARG A 37 10.19 -6.15 18.31
CA ARG A 37 9.54 -6.32 19.60
C ARG A 37 9.57 -5.05 20.45
N GLN A 38 10.70 -4.37 20.53
CA GLN A 38 10.84 -3.12 21.28
C GLN A 38 10.28 -1.92 20.49
N GLY A 39 10.47 -1.89 19.16
CA GLY A 39 9.93 -0.85 18.29
C GLY A 39 8.42 -0.91 18.22
N ALA A 40 7.81 -2.09 18.12
CA ALA A 40 6.37 -2.24 18.21
C ALA A 40 5.83 -1.84 19.59
N ALA A 41 6.58 -2.08 20.65
CA ALA A 41 6.22 -1.62 22.01
C ALA A 41 6.44 -0.11 22.22
N CYS A 42 7.40 0.50 21.49
CA CYS A 42 7.79 1.90 21.66
C CYS A 42 7.02 2.86 20.73
N VAL A 43 6.48 2.37 19.60
CA VAL A 43 5.90 3.24 18.57
C VAL A 43 4.48 3.70 18.90
N CYS A 44 3.68 2.93 19.64
CA CYS A 44 2.32 3.36 19.97
C CYS A 44 1.76 2.75 21.25
N GLN A 45 1.37 3.58 22.20
CA GLN A 45 0.45 3.19 23.28
C GLN A 45 -1.02 3.13 22.82
N GLY A 46 -1.32 3.54 21.57
CA GLY A 46 -2.65 3.56 20.97
C GLY A 46 -2.89 2.46 19.93
N ASP A 47 -4.08 2.42 19.35
CA ASP A 47 -4.45 1.48 18.30
C ASP A 47 -3.69 1.76 17.00
N VAL A 48 -3.35 0.69 16.26
CA VAL A 48 -2.54 0.76 15.04
C VAL A 48 -3.29 0.13 13.88
N ALA A 49 -3.37 0.87 12.76
CA ALA A 49 -3.79 0.34 11.47
C ALA A 49 -2.67 0.53 10.45
N VAL A 50 -2.33 -0.52 9.71
CA VAL A 50 -1.33 -0.49 8.64
C VAL A 50 -2.02 -0.62 7.30
N LEU A 51 -1.80 0.36 6.42
CA LEU A 51 -2.37 0.36 5.08
C LEU A 51 -1.40 -0.31 4.11
N VAL A 52 -1.89 -1.29 3.37
CA VAL A 52 -1.11 -2.02 2.37
C VAL A 52 -1.87 -2.16 1.05
N ASP A 53 -1.12 -2.26 -0.04
CA ASP A 53 -1.65 -2.54 -1.36
C ASP A 53 -0.70 -3.45 -2.15
N GLU A 54 -1.05 -3.78 -3.39
CA GLU A 54 -0.30 -4.66 -4.30
C GLU A 54 1.12 -4.15 -4.62
N THR A 55 1.42 -2.88 -4.34
CA THR A 55 2.75 -2.28 -4.53
C THR A 55 3.57 -2.21 -3.24
N SER A 56 2.95 -2.46 -2.10
CA SER A 56 3.61 -2.51 -0.80
C SER A 56 4.56 -3.71 -0.76
N ALA A 57 5.86 -3.47 -0.59
CA ALA A 57 6.88 -4.49 -0.75
C ALA A 57 8.02 -4.38 0.27
N SER A 58 8.74 -5.49 0.50
CA SER A 58 10.01 -5.53 1.24
C SER A 58 9.88 -5.03 2.69
N ALA A 59 10.53 -3.91 3.07
CA ALA A 59 10.50 -3.39 4.43
C ALA A 59 9.09 -3.04 4.92
N ALA A 60 8.21 -2.59 4.04
CA ALA A 60 6.81 -2.35 4.38
C ALA A 60 6.07 -3.64 4.75
N GLU A 61 6.39 -4.75 4.07
CA GLU A 61 5.82 -6.06 4.38
C GLU A 61 6.37 -6.65 5.69
N ILE A 62 7.64 -6.35 6.01
CA ILE A 62 8.25 -6.72 7.29
C ILE A 62 7.48 -6.08 8.44
N LEU A 63 7.19 -4.79 8.33
CA LEU A 63 6.44 -4.05 9.35
C LEU A 63 4.99 -4.55 9.44
N ALA A 64 4.29 -4.63 8.30
CA ALA A 64 2.90 -5.08 8.26
C ALA A 64 2.75 -6.50 8.82
N GLY A 65 3.62 -7.42 8.41
CA GLY A 65 3.64 -8.79 8.90
C GLY A 65 3.95 -8.90 10.39
N ALA A 66 4.86 -8.09 10.92
CA ALA A 66 5.17 -8.08 12.34
C ALA A 66 3.99 -7.58 13.19
N ILE A 67 3.33 -6.50 12.75
CA ILE A 67 2.15 -5.95 13.44
C ILE A 67 0.99 -6.94 13.40
N GLN A 68 0.75 -7.59 12.26
CA GLN A 68 -0.28 -8.60 12.09
C GLN A 68 -0.02 -9.84 12.96
N ASP A 69 1.19 -10.41 12.91
CA ASP A 69 1.52 -11.65 13.60
C ASP A 69 1.57 -11.51 15.13
N TRP A 70 1.89 -10.31 15.64
CA TRP A 70 1.81 -10.00 17.06
C TRP A 70 0.42 -9.54 17.51
N ASP A 71 -0.57 -9.50 16.63
CA ASP A 71 -1.90 -8.95 16.91
C ASP A 71 -1.85 -7.53 17.52
N ARG A 72 -0.83 -6.75 17.12
CA ARG A 72 -0.60 -5.40 17.64
C ARG A 72 -1.49 -4.37 16.96
N GLY A 73 -2.00 -4.67 15.79
CA GLY A 73 -2.82 -3.79 14.99
C GLY A 73 -3.50 -4.52 13.85
N VAL A 74 -4.27 -3.78 13.07
CA VAL A 74 -5.01 -4.27 11.90
C VAL A 74 -4.33 -3.89 10.60
N VAL A 75 -4.23 -4.82 9.66
CA VAL A 75 -3.74 -4.58 8.30
C VAL A 75 -4.92 -4.37 7.37
N VAL A 76 -4.97 -3.23 6.69
CA VAL A 76 -6.12 -2.80 5.87
C VAL A 76 -5.68 -2.55 4.43
N GLY A 77 -6.42 -3.05 3.46
CA GLY A 77 -6.16 -2.78 2.05
C GLY A 77 -6.23 -4.00 1.14
N ARG A 78 -5.18 -4.27 0.38
CA ARG A 78 -5.06 -5.39 -0.56
C ARG A 78 -3.79 -6.16 -0.31
N ARG A 79 -3.73 -7.42 -0.76
CA ARG A 79 -2.55 -8.27 -0.62
C ARG A 79 -1.29 -7.57 -1.15
N SER A 80 -0.23 -7.58 -0.35
CA SER A 80 1.04 -6.94 -0.69
C SER A 80 1.80 -7.69 -1.79
N PHE A 81 2.97 -7.18 -2.17
CA PHE A 81 3.74 -7.68 -3.32
C PHE A 81 4.31 -9.09 -3.12
N GLY A 82 4.82 -9.41 -1.93
CA GLY A 82 5.48 -10.69 -1.65
C GLY A 82 6.98 -10.69 -1.90
N LYS A 83 7.71 -9.67 -1.41
CA LYS A 83 9.18 -9.60 -1.49
C LYS A 83 9.83 -9.80 -0.13
N GLY A 84 10.13 -11.06 0.20
CA GLY A 84 10.69 -11.48 1.47
C GLY A 84 12.17 -11.90 1.40
N LEU A 85 12.99 -11.28 0.55
CA LEU A 85 14.40 -11.60 0.38
C LEU A 85 15.31 -10.59 1.05
N VAL A 86 16.31 -11.09 1.77
CA VAL A 86 17.43 -10.30 2.28
C VAL A 86 18.56 -10.35 1.26
N GLN A 87 18.95 -9.19 0.76
CA GLN A 87 20.01 -9.04 -0.23
C GLN A 87 21.20 -8.28 0.35
N GLN A 88 22.41 -8.71 -0.02
CA GLN A 88 23.66 -8.05 0.33
C GLN A 88 24.41 -7.66 -0.92
N GLN A 89 25.03 -6.48 -0.90
CA GLN A 89 25.90 -6.01 -1.95
C GLN A 89 27.35 -6.31 -1.61
N PHE A 90 28.05 -6.88 -2.58
CA PHE A 90 29.50 -7.15 -2.53
C PHE A 90 30.19 -6.32 -3.59
N THR A 91 31.07 -5.42 -3.17
CA THR A 91 31.87 -4.59 -4.08
C THR A 91 33.06 -5.39 -4.60
N LEU A 92 33.28 -5.36 -5.90
CA LEU A 92 34.39 -6.01 -6.59
C LEU A 92 35.60 -5.08 -6.68
N ARG A 93 36.76 -5.62 -7.14
CA ARG A 93 38.03 -4.88 -7.19
C ARG A 93 38.03 -3.70 -8.17
N ASP A 94 37.21 -3.77 -9.21
CA ASP A 94 37.00 -2.73 -10.22
C ASP A 94 35.95 -1.68 -9.85
N SER A 95 35.51 -1.67 -8.59
CA SER A 95 34.42 -0.83 -8.07
C SER A 95 33.04 -1.16 -8.60
N SER A 96 32.88 -2.19 -9.41
CA SER A 96 31.56 -2.76 -9.69
C SER A 96 30.99 -3.49 -8.46
N ALA A 97 29.72 -3.85 -8.48
CA ALA A 97 29.11 -4.54 -7.34
C ALA A 97 28.13 -5.63 -7.79
N ILE A 98 28.10 -6.70 -7.04
CA ILE A 98 27.11 -7.79 -7.17
C ILE A 98 26.16 -7.70 -5.99
N ARG A 99 24.86 -7.81 -6.25
CA ARG A 99 23.83 -7.93 -5.22
C ARG A 99 23.28 -9.34 -5.21
N LEU A 100 23.49 -10.05 -4.11
CA LEU A 100 23.10 -11.45 -3.96
C LEU A 100 22.04 -11.60 -2.86
N THR A 101 21.08 -12.48 -3.07
CA THR A 101 20.18 -12.95 -2.01
C THR A 101 20.93 -13.88 -1.08
N ILE A 102 20.96 -13.55 0.20
CA ILE A 102 21.66 -14.30 1.23
C ILE A 102 20.73 -15.01 2.20
N SER A 103 19.46 -14.61 2.28
CA SER A 103 18.46 -15.19 3.18
C SER A 103 17.03 -14.87 2.75
N ARG A 104 16.06 -15.64 3.28
CA ARG A 104 14.64 -15.29 3.26
C ARG A 104 14.24 -14.67 4.59
N PHE A 105 13.33 -13.71 4.53
CA PHE A 105 12.75 -13.11 5.71
C PHE A 105 11.53 -13.94 6.16
N HIS A 106 11.43 -14.17 7.47
CA HIS A 106 10.27 -14.78 8.13
C HIS A 106 9.69 -13.80 9.14
N THR A 107 8.37 -13.69 9.17
CA THR A 107 7.65 -12.87 10.14
C THR A 107 7.64 -13.55 11.52
N PRO A 108 7.15 -12.89 12.58
CA PRO A 108 7.13 -13.49 13.93
C PRO A 108 6.39 -14.84 14.04
N SER A 109 5.36 -15.08 13.23
CA SER A 109 4.67 -16.39 13.17
C SER A 109 5.49 -17.50 12.49
N GLY A 110 6.64 -17.14 11.88
CA GLY A 110 7.51 -18.07 11.14
C GLY A 110 7.17 -18.18 9.65
N ARG A 111 6.13 -17.51 9.13
CA ARG A 111 5.77 -17.55 7.71
C ARG A 111 6.77 -16.78 6.85
N CYS A 112 7.11 -17.35 5.69
CA CYS A 112 7.84 -16.65 4.64
C CYS A 112 6.84 -15.93 3.74
N ILE A 113 7.03 -14.62 3.55
CA ILE A 113 6.14 -13.80 2.69
C ILE A 113 6.57 -13.79 1.23
N GLN A 114 7.73 -14.36 0.91
CA GLN A 114 8.25 -14.37 -0.44
C GLN A 114 7.33 -15.17 -1.38
N LYS A 115 6.85 -14.52 -2.44
CA LYS A 115 6.14 -15.22 -3.51
C LYS A 115 7.09 -16.18 -4.25
N PRO A 116 6.59 -17.30 -4.82
CA PRO A 116 7.41 -18.26 -5.54
C PRO A 116 8.21 -17.62 -6.66
N TYR A 117 9.45 -18.08 -6.87
CA TYR A 117 10.24 -17.78 -8.06
C TYR A 117 9.81 -18.73 -9.18
N ALA A 118 8.93 -18.25 -10.05
CA ALA A 118 8.53 -18.95 -11.26
C ALA A 118 9.00 -18.17 -12.49
N GLU A 119 8.93 -18.75 -13.67
CA GLU A 119 9.30 -18.11 -14.95
C GLU A 119 8.51 -16.81 -15.18
N ASP A 120 7.34 -16.70 -14.58
CA ASP A 120 6.41 -15.59 -14.68
C ASP A 120 6.38 -14.66 -13.45
N TYR A 121 7.47 -14.63 -12.68
CA TYR A 121 7.61 -13.82 -11.46
C TYR A 121 7.26 -12.34 -11.67
N GLU A 122 7.66 -11.77 -12.81
CA GLU A 122 7.38 -10.38 -13.16
C GLU A 122 5.91 -10.16 -13.52
N ASP A 123 5.24 -11.19 -14.04
CA ASP A 123 3.84 -11.13 -14.50
C ASP A 123 2.83 -11.37 -13.36
N ASP A 124 3.28 -11.73 -12.17
CA ASP A 124 2.40 -12.05 -11.02
C ASP A 124 1.36 -10.95 -10.76
N ILE A 125 1.78 -9.69 -10.68
CA ILE A 125 0.87 -8.56 -10.45
C ILE A 125 -0.15 -8.43 -11.59
N TYR A 126 0.27 -8.68 -12.83
CA TYR A 126 -0.63 -8.64 -13.98
C TYR A 126 -1.65 -9.79 -13.94
N LYS A 127 -1.22 -10.99 -13.56
CA LYS A 127 -2.11 -12.14 -13.35
C LYS A 127 -3.12 -11.88 -12.24
N ARG A 128 -2.69 -11.35 -11.10
CA ARG A 128 -3.56 -10.94 -10.00
C ARG A 128 -4.60 -9.92 -10.46
N TYR A 129 -4.19 -8.96 -11.30
CA TYR A 129 -5.10 -7.99 -11.91
C TYR A 129 -6.14 -8.67 -12.80
N LEU A 130 -5.72 -9.60 -13.70
CA LEU A 130 -6.62 -10.33 -14.60
C LEU A 130 -7.61 -11.21 -13.85
N HIS A 131 -7.21 -11.82 -12.74
CA HIS A 131 -8.09 -12.64 -11.89
C HIS A 131 -9.03 -11.80 -11.00
N GLY A 132 -8.96 -10.47 -11.05
CA GLY A 132 -9.85 -9.60 -10.31
C GLY A 132 -9.47 -9.40 -8.83
N GLU A 133 -8.30 -9.88 -8.40
CA GLU A 133 -7.87 -9.84 -7.00
C GLU A 133 -7.87 -8.43 -6.39
N PHE A 134 -7.72 -7.40 -7.21
CA PHE A 134 -7.74 -6.01 -6.73
C PHE A 134 -9.13 -5.45 -6.50
N TYR A 135 -10.16 -6.16 -6.93
CA TYR A 135 -11.54 -5.68 -6.96
C TYR A 135 -12.49 -6.48 -6.08
N ALA A 136 -12.16 -7.72 -5.79
CA ALA A 136 -13.00 -8.61 -4.99
C ALA A 136 -12.14 -9.49 -4.08
N GLU A 137 -12.55 -9.61 -2.82
CA GLU A 137 -11.86 -10.42 -1.81
C GLU A 137 -11.87 -11.91 -2.18
N ASP A 138 -13.00 -12.41 -2.67
CA ASP A 138 -13.18 -13.80 -3.11
C ASP A 138 -12.32 -14.18 -4.32
N SER A 139 -11.76 -13.20 -5.02
CA SER A 139 -10.89 -13.41 -6.19
C SER A 139 -9.42 -13.55 -5.80
N VAL A 140 -9.08 -13.51 -4.51
CA VAL A 140 -7.71 -13.72 -4.05
C VAL A 140 -7.34 -15.19 -4.28
N PHE A 141 -6.51 -15.41 -5.28
CA PHE A 141 -5.99 -16.73 -5.59
C PHE A 141 -4.72 -16.99 -4.79
N ILE A 142 -4.82 -17.86 -3.78
CA ILE A 142 -3.66 -18.44 -3.09
C ILE A 142 -3.49 -19.83 -3.69
N ASP A 143 -2.37 -20.09 -4.35
CA ASP A 143 -2.07 -21.44 -4.81
C ASP A 143 -2.03 -22.37 -3.60
N LYS A 144 -3.01 -23.29 -3.53
CA LYS A 144 -3.20 -24.16 -2.37
C LYS A 144 -2.01 -25.11 -2.13
N ALA A 145 -1.21 -25.37 -3.16
CA ALA A 145 -0.03 -26.25 -3.05
C ALA A 145 1.12 -25.58 -2.27
N ASP A 146 1.24 -24.26 -2.30
CA ASP A 146 2.33 -23.51 -1.67
C ASP A 146 1.86 -22.66 -0.47
N SER A 147 0.57 -22.62 -0.14
CA SER A 147 0.05 -21.84 0.96
C SER A 147 0.28 -22.56 2.30
N LEU A 148 1.31 -22.14 3.02
CA LEU A 148 1.51 -22.56 4.40
C LEU A 148 0.62 -21.72 5.31
N THR A 149 -0.05 -22.38 6.26
CA THR A 149 -0.92 -21.76 7.25
C THR A 149 -0.17 -21.60 8.56
N PHE A 150 -0.21 -20.40 9.14
CA PHE A 150 0.45 -20.05 10.40
C PHE A 150 -0.55 -19.41 11.36
N LYS A 151 -0.14 -19.25 12.62
CA LYS A 151 -0.96 -18.64 13.66
C LYS A 151 -0.30 -17.37 14.19
N THR A 152 -1.09 -16.33 14.39
CA THR A 152 -0.67 -15.12 15.12
C THR A 152 -0.54 -15.39 16.62
N ALA A 153 -0.10 -14.41 17.37
CA ALA A 153 0.03 -14.52 18.84
C ALA A 153 -1.30 -14.89 19.53
N ASN A 154 -2.43 -14.37 19.02
CA ASN A 154 -3.78 -14.67 19.55
C ASN A 154 -4.48 -15.83 18.82
N GLY A 155 -3.77 -16.56 17.96
CA GLY A 155 -4.29 -17.76 17.29
C GLY A 155 -5.06 -17.51 15.99
N ARG A 156 -5.13 -16.27 15.47
CA ARG A 156 -5.71 -15.99 14.16
C ARG A 156 -4.90 -16.69 13.05
N THR A 157 -5.56 -17.12 12.01
CA THR A 157 -4.89 -17.75 10.87
C THR A 157 -4.31 -16.69 9.94
N VAL A 158 -3.05 -16.88 9.53
CA VAL A 158 -2.35 -16.08 8.53
C VAL A 158 -1.62 -16.97 7.53
N TYR A 159 -1.37 -16.46 6.33
CA TYR A 159 -0.84 -17.25 5.23
C TYR A 159 0.56 -16.77 4.81
N GLY A 160 1.40 -17.71 4.40
CA GLY A 160 2.72 -17.47 3.81
C GLY A 160 2.72 -17.62 2.29
N GLY A 161 3.89 -17.39 1.67
CA GLY A 161 4.14 -17.71 0.27
C GLY A 161 3.65 -16.70 -0.77
N GLY A 162 3.10 -15.55 -0.37
CA GLY A 162 2.56 -14.62 -1.36
C GLY A 162 2.26 -13.20 -0.89
N GLY A 163 3.11 -12.65 -0.01
CA GLY A 163 2.89 -11.32 0.57
C GLY A 163 2.06 -11.36 1.85
N ILE A 164 1.65 -10.18 2.30
CA ILE A 164 0.80 -10.00 3.47
C ILE A 164 -0.65 -9.84 3.00
N MET A 165 -1.51 -10.74 3.46
CA MET A 165 -2.96 -10.63 3.28
C MET A 165 -3.49 -9.62 4.30
N PRO A 166 -4.30 -8.63 3.89
CA PRO A 166 -4.89 -7.71 4.84
C PRO A 166 -5.93 -8.42 5.72
N ASP A 167 -6.09 -7.94 6.95
CA ASP A 167 -7.18 -8.35 7.85
C ASP A 167 -8.53 -7.78 7.39
N MET A 168 -8.48 -6.63 6.72
CA MET A 168 -9.66 -5.97 6.14
C MET A 168 -9.39 -5.60 4.69
N PHE A 169 -10.07 -6.28 3.79
CA PHE A 169 -9.94 -6.00 2.36
C PHE A 169 -10.64 -4.69 1.96
N VAL A 170 -9.98 -3.92 1.09
CA VAL A 170 -10.55 -2.73 0.47
C VAL A 170 -10.31 -2.78 -1.03
N PRO A 171 -11.35 -2.91 -1.85
CA PRO A 171 -11.21 -3.00 -3.30
C PRO A 171 -10.61 -1.71 -3.88
N ARG A 172 -9.87 -1.86 -4.98
CA ARG A 172 -9.36 -0.73 -5.75
C ARG A 172 -10.51 0.01 -6.41
N ASP A 173 -10.67 1.27 -6.07
CA ASP A 173 -11.67 2.13 -6.72
C ASP A 173 -11.19 2.56 -8.11
N THR A 174 -11.94 2.16 -9.13
CA THR A 174 -11.72 2.56 -10.53
C THR A 174 -12.90 3.33 -11.12
N SER A 175 -13.85 3.72 -10.28
CA SER A 175 -15.09 4.38 -10.71
C SER A 175 -14.84 5.67 -11.52
N GLU A 176 -13.81 6.42 -11.15
CA GLU A 176 -13.41 7.67 -11.83
C GLU A 176 -12.21 7.48 -12.79
N VAL A 177 -11.69 6.25 -12.96
CA VAL A 177 -10.58 5.96 -13.86
C VAL A 177 -11.08 5.75 -15.28
N THR A 178 -10.53 6.52 -16.23
CA THR A 178 -10.87 6.46 -17.66
C THR A 178 -9.61 6.32 -18.51
N PRO A 179 -9.72 5.88 -19.78
CA PRO A 179 -8.58 5.87 -20.70
C PRO A 179 -7.91 7.24 -20.87
N TYR A 180 -8.68 8.34 -20.82
CA TYR A 180 -8.11 9.69 -20.83
C TYR A 180 -7.27 9.94 -19.58
N PHE A 181 -7.82 9.62 -18.40
CA PHE A 181 -7.07 9.75 -17.13
C PHE A 181 -5.78 8.93 -17.16
N ASN A 182 -5.85 7.66 -17.53
CA ASN A 182 -4.68 6.79 -17.61
C ASN A 182 -3.61 7.38 -18.53
N LYS A 183 -4.02 7.92 -19.69
CA LYS A 183 -3.09 8.52 -20.63
C LYS A 183 -2.37 9.74 -20.04
N VAL A 184 -3.08 10.69 -19.44
CA VAL A 184 -2.47 11.91 -18.88
C VAL A 184 -1.65 11.61 -17.64
N ASN A 185 -2.05 10.61 -16.83
CA ASN A 185 -1.34 10.21 -15.63
C ASN A 185 -0.02 9.50 -16.00
N ASN A 186 -0.08 8.48 -16.87
CA ASN A 186 1.08 7.69 -17.27
C ASN A 186 2.10 8.51 -18.09
N SER A 187 1.65 9.57 -18.76
CA SER A 187 2.54 10.53 -19.44
C SER A 187 3.12 11.59 -18.50
N GLY A 188 2.84 11.54 -17.19
CA GLY A 188 3.35 12.51 -16.22
C GLY A 188 2.77 13.92 -16.32
N LEU A 189 1.76 14.15 -17.17
CA LEU A 189 1.24 15.49 -17.46
C LEU A 189 0.57 16.17 -16.26
N ILE A 190 0.02 15.39 -15.32
CA ILE A 190 -0.55 15.91 -14.07
C ILE A 190 0.54 16.57 -13.23
N HIS A 191 1.68 15.94 -13.10
CA HIS A 191 2.84 16.49 -12.37
C HIS A 191 3.42 17.71 -13.09
N GLU A 192 3.60 17.61 -14.40
CA GLU A 192 4.16 18.69 -15.22
C GLU A 192 3.29 19.96 -15.13
N PHE A 193 1.96 19.80 -15.27
CA PHE A 193 1.02 20.92 -15.12
C PHE A 193 1.07 21.50 -13.71
N ALA A 194 1.02 20.67 -12.66
CA ALA A 194 1.04 21.14 -11.28
C ALA A 194 2.30 21.95 -10.99
N PHE A 195 3.46 21.50 -11.50
CA PHE A 195 4.71 22.23 -11.38
C PHE A 195 4.65 23.59 -12.11
N ALA A 196 4.27 23.59 -13.39
CA ALA A 196 4.15 24.80 -14.20
C ALA A 196 3.14 25.81 -13.60
N TYR A 197 1.99 25.31 -13.14
CA TYR A 197 0.98 26.13 -12.46
C TYR A 197 1.53 26.76 -11.18
N THR A 198 2.24 25.98 -10.35
CA THR A 198 2.84 26.49 -9.12
C THR A 198 3.87 27.57 -9.42
N ASP A 199 4.73 27.35 -10.41
CA ASP A 199 5.76 28.30 -10.78
C ASP A 199 5.17 29.62 -11.29
N ALA A 200 4.19 29.55 -12.22
CA ALA A 200 3.50 30.74 -12.75
C ALA A 200 2.72 31.53 -11.69
N ASN A 201 2.27 30.88 -10.61
CA ASN A 201 1.47 31.52 -9.54
C ASN A 201 2.24 31.62 -8.21
N ARG A 202 3.55 31.49 -8.22
CA ARG A 202 4.41 31.43 -7.03
C ARG A 202 4.16 32.56 -6.02
N ASN A 203 3.99 33.79 -6.48
CA ASN A 203 3.77 34.95 -5.60
C ASN A 203 2.43 34.91 -4.87
N THR A 204 1.40 34.34 -5.47
CA THR A 204 0.10 34.15 -4.84
C THR A 204 0.12 32.92 -3.91
N LEU A 205 0.68 31.82 -4.36
CA LEU A 205 0.63 30.55 -3.63
C LEU A 205 1.45 30.60 -2.33
N LYS A 206 2.60 31.27 -2.31
CA LYS A 206 3.44 31.41 -1.10
C LYS A 206 2.78 32.15 0.08
N GLN A 207 1.63 32.82 -0.16
CA GLN A 207 0.88 33.53 0.87
C GLN A 207 0.11 32.55 1.79
N PHE A 208 -0.29 31.39 1.26
CA PHE A 208 -1.01 30.38 2.02
C PHE A 208 -0.06 29.63 2.97
N LYS A 209 -0.51 29.44 4.21
CA LYS A 209 0.26 28.76 5.25
C LYS A 209 -0.38 27.46 5.70
N THR A 210 -1.66 27.27 5.40
CA THR A 210 -2.41 26.06 5.72
C THR A 210 -2.96 25.38 4.46
N THR A 211 -3.21 24.10 4.59
CA THR A 211 -3.78 23.29 3.49
C THR A 211 -5.20 23.73 3.16
N GLU A 212 -5.98 24.10 4.17
CA GLU A 212 -7.37 24.50 4.06
C GLU A 212 -7.52 25.81 3.28
N GLU A 213 -6.68 26.80 3.58
CA GLU A 213 -6.64 28.09 2.86
C GLU A 213 -6.27 27.88 1.40
N LEU A 214 -5.20 27.11 1.13
CA LEU A 214 -4.73 26.81 -0.22
C LEU A 214 -5.76 26.06 -1.03
N GLU A 215 -6.37 25.02 -0.43
CA GLU A 215 -7.40 24.23 -1.12
C GLU A 215 -8.64 25.06 -1.47
N SER A 216 -9.08 25.91 -0.54
CA SER A 216 -10.20 26.83 -0.75
C SER A 216 -9.92 27.81 -1.89
N TYR A 217 -8.70 28.26 -2.04
CA TYR A 217 -8.26 29.06 -3.17
C TYR A 217 -8.28 28.25 -4.48
N LEU A 218 -7.66 27.07 -4.47
CA LEU A 218 -7.53 26.20 -5.65
C LEU A 218 -8.91 25.70 -6.15
N ALA A 219 -9.87 25.51 -5.25
CA ALA A 219 -11.23 25.11 -5.61
C ALA A 219 -11.93 26.13 -6.55
N LYS A 220 -11.51 27.38 -6.55
CA LYS A 220 -12.06 28.46 -7.37
C LYS A 220 -11.33 28.63 -8.71
N GLN A 221 -10.29 27.83 -9.00
CA GLN A 221 -9.36 28.09 -10.11
C GLN A 221 -9.67 27.37 -11.42
N ASP A 222 -10.77 26.61 -11.52
CA ASP A 222 -11.10 25.78 -12.70
C ASP A 222 -9.87 25.00 -13.24
N LEU A 223 -9.23 24.26 -12.32
CA LEU A 223 -7.99 23.54 -12.62
C LEU A 223 -8.18 22.49 -13.71
N CYS A 224 -9.36 21.85 -13.76
CA CYS A 224 -9.62 20.80 -14.74
C CYS A 224 -9.60 21.35 -16.18
N SER A 225 -10.27 22.48 -16.46
CA SER A 225 -10.26 23.08 -17.80
C SER A 225 -8.87 23.58 -18.19
N LYS A 226 -8.15 24.23 -17.27
CA LYS A 226 -6.77 24.67 -17.49
C LYS A 226 -5.86 23.48 -17.81
N PHE A 227 -5.98 22.39 -17.04
CA PHE A 227 -5.21 21.17 -17.25
C PHE A 227 -5.52 20.49 -18.58
N THR A 228 -6.80 20.35 -18.93
CA THR A 228 -7.19 19.67 -20.18
C THR A 228 -6.75 20.47 -21.42
N ASN A 229 -6.71 21.81 -21.36
CA ASN A 229 -6.12 22.66 -22.40
C ASN A 229 -4.60 22.45 -22.50
N PHE A 230 -3.92 22.38 -21.35
CA PHE A 230 -2.49 22.07 -21.30
C PHE A 230 -2.18 20.69 -21.91
N ALA A 231 -2.95 19.67 -21.54
CA ALA A 231 -2.77 18.32 -22.06
C ALA A 231 -3.04 18.22 -23.57
N GLU A 232 -4.00 19.01 -24.09
CA GLU A 232 -4.26 19.13 -25.53
C GLU A 232 -3.06 19.72 -26.27
N GLY A 233 -2.42 20.75 -25.72
CA GLY A 233 -1.17 21.31 -26.22
C GLY A 233 0.01 20.32 -26.20
N LYS A 234 -0.09 19.24 -25.42
CA LYS A 234 0.85 18.10 -25.37
C LYS A 234 0.38 16.89 -26.20
N ASN A 235 -0.48 17.11 -27.19
CA ASN A 235 -1.02 16.10 -28.09
C ASN A 235 -1.93 15.03 -27.44
N VAL A 236 -2.53 15.31 -26.29
CA VAL A 236 -3.55 14.46 -25.69
C VAL A 236 -4.93 15.05 -25.99
N LYS A 237 -5.61 14.50 -27.00
CA LYS A 237 -6.94 14.95 -27.42
C LYS A 237 -7.96 14.86 -26.30
N LYS A 238 -8.78 15.90 -26.13
CA LYS A 238 -9.88 15.91 -25.18
C LYS A 238 -10.93 14.84 -25.50
N LYS A 239 -11.45 14.23 -24.46
CA LYS A 239 -12.55 13.24 -24.48
C LYS A 239 -13.58 13.64 -23.44
N SER A 240 -14.54 14.50 -23.82
CA SER A 240 -15.45 15.19 -22.90
C SER A 240 -16.14 14.24 -21.90
N ASN A 241 -16.69 13.11 -22.36
CA ASN A 241 -17.34 12.13 -21.47
C ASN A 241 -16.36 11.48 -20.47
N GLN A 242 -15.12 11.20 -20.89
CA GLN A 242 -14.09 10.62 -20.03
C GLN A 242 -13.56 11.66 -19.04
N ILE A 243 -13.37 12.89 -19.49
CA ILE A 243 -12.95 14.01 -18.63
C ILE A 243 -14.02 14.26 -17.57
N ALA A 244 -15.30 14.32 -17.95
CA ALA A 244 -16.40 14.53 -17.01
C ALA A 244 -16.42 13.45 -15.91
N LYS A 245 -16.23 12.18 -16.30
CA LYS A 245 -16.15 11.05 -15.34
C LYS A 245 -14.95 11.14 -14.41
N SER A 246 -13.77 11.54 -14.90
CA SER A 246 -12.54 11.62 -14.12
C SER A 246 -12.28 12.98 -13.47
N LYS A 247 -13.17 13.95 -13.67
CA LYS A 247 -12.96 15.35 -13.27
C LYS A 247 -12.52 15.49 -11.82
N ASN A 248 -13.31 14.93 -10.91
CA ASN A 248 -13.05 15.06 -9.48
C ASN A 248 -11.72 14.40 -9.06
N TYR A 249 -11.36 13.29 -9.71
CA TYR A 249 -10.10 12.60 -9.42
C TYR A 249 -8.90 13.40 -9.95
N ILE A 250 -9.00 13.92 -11.18
CA ILE A 250 -7.97 14.81 -11.76
C ILE A 250 -7.80 16.05 -10.89
N GLU A 251 -8.88 16.73 -10.52
CA GLU A 251 -8.81 17.94 -9.67
C GLU A 251 -8.20 17.67 -8.31
N ASN A 252 -8.53 16.54 -7.68
CA ASN A 252 -7.92 16.15 -6.41
C ASN A 252 -6.40 15.97 -6.53
N LEU A 253 -5.94 15.26 -7.55
CA LEU A 253 -4.51 15.09 -7.82
C LEU A 253 -3.80 16.42 -8.12
N LEU A 254 -4.39 17.26 -8.97
CA LEU A 254 -3.82 18.58 -9.28
C LEU A 254 -3.66 19.44 -8.03
N LYS A 255 -4.71 19.52 -7.19
CA LYS A 255 -4.66 20.25 -5.91
C LYS A 255 -3.59 19.68 -4.99
N ALA A 256 -3.52 18.35 -4.87
CA ALA A 256 -2.53 17.69 -4.02
C ALA A 256 -1.10 18.01 -4.47
N TYR A 257 -0.79 17.91 -5.78
CA TYR A 257 0.56 18.21 -6.28
C TYR A 257 0.91 19.70 -6.21
N ILE A 258 -0.03 20.61 -6.45
CA ILE A 258 0.19 22.05 -6.26
C ILE A 258 0.46 22.33 -4.76
N ALA A 259 -0.30 21.72 -3.86
CA ALA A 259 -0.09 21.85 -2.43
C ALA A 259 1.25 21.26 -1.99
N ARG A 260 1.69 20.14 -2.59
CA ARG A 260 3.04 19.57 -2.36
C ARG A 260 4.14 20.56 -2.74
N ASN A 261 4.01 21.24 -3.88
CA ASN A 261 4.99 22.20 -4.35
C ASN A 261 5.00 23.49 -3.50
N THR A 262 3.90 23.80 -2.78
CA THR A 262 3.74 25.02 -1.99
C THR A 262 4.03 24.80 -0.50
N LEU A 263 3.50 23.73 0.10
CA LEU A 263 3.49 23.43 1.53
C LEU A 263 4.23 22.12 1.89
N GLY A 264 4.83 21.46 0.88
CA GLY A 264 5.44 20.15 1.08
C GLY A 264 4.43 19.04 1.34
N TYR A 265 4.88 17.99 2.02
CA TYR A 265 4.02 16.82 2.31
C TYR A 265 2.85 17.14 3.24
N ASN A 266 2.98 18.15 4.10
CA ASN A 266 1.90 18.62 4.97
C ASN A 266 0.71 19.19 4.17
N GLY A 267 0.95 19.70 2.96
CA GLY A 267 -0.11 20.11 2.04
C GLY A 267 -0.61 18.97 1.17
N PHE A 268 0.27 18.04 0.79
CA PHE A 268 -0.02 16.96 -0.15
C PHE A 268 -1.01 15.93 0.39
N TYR A 269 -0.64 15.29 1.48
CA TYR A 269 -1.40 14.14 1.99
C TYR A 269 -2.80 14.47 2.48
N PRO A 270 -3.08 15.59 3.16
CA PRO A 270 -4.44 15.91 3.57
C PRO A 270 -5.42 16.04 2.39
N ILE A 271 -4.94 16.50 1.23
CA ILE A 271 -5.78 16.61 0.02
C ILE A 271 -5.89 15.25 -0.68
N LEU A 272 -4.77 14.54 -0.86
CA LEU A 272 -4.73 13.26 -1.56
C LEU A 272 -5.66 12.22 -0.88
N HIS A 273 -5.58 12.12 0.44
CA HIS A 273 -6.27 11.10 1.22
C HIS A 273 -7.79 11.33 1.36
N LYS A 274 -8.33 12.46 0.93
CA LYS A 274 -9.79 12.68 0.96
C LYS A 274 -10.58 11.63 0.17
N LYS A 275 -9.95 11.06 -0.86
CA LYS A 275 -10.52 10.01 -1.71
C LYS A 275 -9.95 8.61 -1.44
N ASP A 276 -9.15 8.46 -0.41
CA ASP A 276 -8.55 7.17 -0.05
C ASP A 276 -9.54 6.32 0.77
N ASN A 277 -10.13 5.33 0.11
CA ASN A 277 -11.07 4.42 0.76
C ASN A 277 -10.37 3.46 1.74
N THR A 278 -9.08 3.16 1.53
CA THR A 278 -8.29 2.34 2.45
C THR A 278 -8.07 3.07 3.77
N LEU A 279 -7.70 4.36 3.69
CA LEU A 279 -7.57 5.20 4.88
C LEU A 279 -8.90 5.36 5.63
N LYS A 280 -10.00 5.59 4.92
CA LYS A 280 -11.33 5.70 5.55
C LYS A 280 -11.68 4.42 6.31
N LYS A 281 -11.50 3.25 5.69
CA LYS A 281 -11.77 1.96 6.32
C LYS A 281 -10.89 1.73 7.55
N ALA A 282 -9.61 2.11 7.49
CA ALA A 282 -8.70 2.02 8.62
C ALA A 282 -9.12 2.93 9.79
N LEU A 283 -9.52 4.17 9.49
CA LEU A 283 -10.03 5.09 10.51
C LEU A 283 -11.32 4.58 11.15
N ASP A 284 -12.24 4.03 10.35
CA ASP A 284 -13.47 3.41 10.86
C ASP A 284 -13.15 2.22 11.78
N ALA A 285 -12.18 1.39 11.41
CA ALA A 285 -11.73 0.28 12.25
C ALA A 285 -11.16 0.76 13.60
N LEU A 286 -10.32 1.79 13.59
CA LEU A 286 -9.75 2.37 14.81
C LEU A 286 -10.81 3.02 15.70
N HIS A 287 -11.80 3.71 15.13
CA HIS A 287 -12.89 4.33 15.89
C HIS A 287 -13.83 3.32 16.55
N ASN A 288 -14.02 2.16 15.93
CA ASN A 288 -14.93 1.12 16.40
C ASN A 288 -14.22 0.04 17.23
N ASN A 289 -13.05 0.34 17.80
CA ASN A 289 -12.23 -0.57 18.60
C ASN A 289 -11.96 -1.92 17.93
N TRP A 290 -11.66 -1.91 16.64
CA TRP A 290 -11.34 -3.00 15.71
C TRP A 290 -11.65 -4.46 16.15
N GLN A 291 -12.42 -4.66 17.23
CA GLN A 291 -13.01 -5.93 17.68
C GLN A 291 -13.91 -6.58 16.61
N LEU A 292 -14.21 -5.86 15.53
CA LEU A 292 -14.88 -6.38 14.34
C LEU A 292 -14.11 -7.53 13.64
N LEU A 293 -12.85 -7.75 13.97
CA LEU A 293 -12.06 -8.85 13.41
C LEU A 293 -12.47 -10.22 13.97
N GLU A 294 -13.14 -10.27 15.13
CA GLU A 294 -13.65 -11.54 15.69
C GLU A 294 -14.86 -12.06 14.91
N ASN A 295 -15.60 -11.21 14.21
CA ASN A 295 -16.86 -11.57 13.56
C ASN A 295 -16.86 -11.62 12.02
N ASN A 296 -15.78 -11.18 11.35
CA ASN A 296 -15.65 -11.17 9.90
C ASN A 296 -14.31 -11.79 9.46
N SER A 297 -13.92 -12.91 10.03
CA SER A 297 -12.73 -13.59 9.56
C SER A 297 -13.02 -14.24 8.19
N VAL A 298 -12.27 -13.83 7.18
CA VAL A 298 -12.06 -14.58 5.91
C VAL A 298 -11.79 -16.07 6.21
N THR A 299 -11.39 -16.37 7.45
CA THR A 299 -11.18 -17.70 8.00
C THR A 299 -12.42 -18.58 7.98
N ASP A 300 -13.63 -18.07 8.20
CA ASP A 300 -14.82 -18.93 8.25
C ASP A 300 -15.23 -19.42 6.86
N THR A 301 -15.09 -18.60 5.83
CA THR A 301 -15.38 -19.01 4.44
C THR A 301 -14.31 -19.98 3.90
N LEU A 302 -13.05 -19.80 4.30
CA LEU A 302 -11.96 -20.69 3.90
C LEU A 302 -11.94 -22.00 4.71
N GLN A 303 -12.27 -21.99 6.01
CA GLN A 303 -12.36 -23.20 6.84
C GLN A 303 -13.51 -24.12 6.39
N ASN A 304 -14.67 -23.58 6.06
CA ASN A 304 -15.79 -24.38 5.56
C ASN A 304 -15.48 -25.08 4.23
N ASN A 305 -14.63 -24.48 3.38
CA ASN A 305 -14.15 -25.12 2.16
C ASN A 305 -13.04 -26.16 2.41
N PHE A 306 -12.33 -26.11 3.55
CA PHE A 306 -11.31 -27.10 3.92
C PHE A 306 -11.89 -28.40 4.49
N GLU A 307 -12.97 -28.32 5.27
CA GLU A 307 -13.62 -29.51 5.83
C GLU A 307 -14.31 -30.36 4.77
N ASP A 308 -14.84 -29.72 3.71
CA ASP A 308 -15.53 -30.43 2.64
C ASP A 308 -14.59 -31.21 1.71
N THR A 309 -13.33 -30.76 1.55
CA THR A 309 -12.33 -31.45 0.72
C THR A 309 -11.59 -32.58 1.47
N SER A 310 -11.58 -32.61 2.79
CA SER A 310 -10.98 -33.71 3.57
C SER A 310 -11.89 -34.95 3.56
N LYS A 311 -13.20 -34.78 3.53
CA LYS A 311 -14.17 -35.87 3.40
C LYS A 311 -14.09 -36.59 2.06
N VAL A 312 -13.84 -35.88 0.96
CA VAL A 312 -13.74 -36.46 -0.41
C VAL A 312 -12.48 -37.31 -0.58
N LYS A 313 -11.43 -37.12 0.22
CA LYS A 313 -10.20 -37.94 0.15
C LYS A 313 -10.26 -39.23 0.97
N GLN A 314 -11.11 -39.31 1.98
CA GLN A 314 -11.28 -40.57 2.75
C GLN A 314 -12.13 -41.61 2.01
N ASP A 315 -13.11 -41.16 1.19
CA ASP A 315 -13.98 -42.07 0.44
C ASP A 315 -13.31 -42.69 -0.79
N ASN A 316 -12.12 -42.24 -1.20
CA ASN A 316 -11.38 -42.78 -2.36
C ASN A 316 -10.20 -43.70 -1.99
N LEU A 317 -10.08 -44.10 -0.73
CA LEU A 317 -9.03 -45.03 -0.25
C LEU A 317 -9.55 -46.39 0.21
N GLU A 318 -10.86 -46.66 0.01
CA GLU A 318 -11.48 -47.97 0.31
C GLU A 318 -12.12 -48.62 -0.97
N ILE A 319 -11.43 -48.56 -2.11
CA ILE A 319 -11.74 -49.45 -3.25
C ILE A 319 -10.44 -50.07 -3.77
#